data_89e5f47042cca693d3fdbdcd327ae8c5
#
_entry.id   89e5f47042cca693d3fdbdcd327ae8c5
#
_cell.length_a   1.000
_cell.length_b   1.000
_cell.length_c   1.000
_cell.angle_alpha   90.00
_cell.angle_beta   90.00
_cell.angle_gamma   90.00
#
_symmetry.space_group_name_H-M   'P 1'
#
loop_
_entity.id
_entity.type
_entity.pdbx_description
1 polymer ?
#
loop_
_entity_poly.entity_id
_entity_poly.type
_entity_poly.pdbx_seq_one_letter_code
_entity_poly.pdbx_strand_id
1 'polypeptide(L)'
;MTYVNPSLQRAIAQRWKLVDSLRPLPPEVVASLGKVFRTEFTYNTNALEGNTLTLRETQLILEEGQTVGGKSLREVYEARNHPEAIGYVESLASDARRLSVSDVLTLHQIVMKDAAGPGRTGVLRRGEVRISGSRHVPPPAYEVPRLMDALVDDINDNPDERTTVEQAAVVLHGLVHVHPFYDGNGRVARLLANLVLMRRRYQPIVVLKQDRRRYLTCLEKADAGDLRPICAFVAQYELKHLDMVLRAVEQTPGARLLSLEEAAERASTSAGYLRLLANKGYIPAVKDGRGWAIAEGDLDAYARARRKRRAPKRPR
;
A
#
# COMPACT_ATOMS: atom_id res chain seq x y z
N MET A 1 -18.00 -14.39 -5.08
CA MET A 1 -18.44 -13.38 -6.09
C MET A 1 -17.32 -12.40 -6.34
N THR A 2 -17.00 -12.06 -7.58
CA THR A 2 -15.93 -11.13 -7.92
C THR A 2 -16.50 -9.73 -8.17
N TYR A 3 -16.00 -8.71 -7.47
CA TYR A 3 -16.48 -7.33 -7.56
C TYR A 3 -15.71 -6.48 -8.58
N VAL A 4 -14.47 -6.86 -8.88
CA VAL A 4 -13.60 -6.14 -9.82
C VAL A 4 -13.72 -6.78 -11.21
N ASN A 5 -13.74 -5.93 -12.26
CA ASN A 5 -13.78 -6.39 -13.65
C ASN A 5 -12.59 -7.34 -13.95
N PRO A 6 -12.82 -8.49 -14.62
CA PRO A 6 -11.77 -9.49 -14.89
C PRO A 6 -10.56 -8.95 -15.67
N SER A 7 -10.75 -7.95 -16.56
CA SER A 7 -9.62 -7.33 -17.28
C SER A 7 -8.71 -6.52 -16.35
N LEU A 8 -9.30 -5.76 -15.41
CA LEU A 8 -8.56 -5.01 -14.41
C LEU A 8 -7.84 -5.94 -13.42
N GLN A 9 -8.50 -7.02 -12.97
CA GLN A 9 -7.85 -8.04 -12.13
C GLN A 9 -6.64 -8.67 -12.81
N ARG A 10 -6.78 -9.05 -14.10
CA ARG A 10 -5.64 -9.59 -14.86
C ARG A 10 -4.50 -8.58 -14.98
N ALA A 11 -4.82 -7.32 -15.24
CA ALA A 11 -3.82 -6.26 -15.32
C ALA A 11 -3.05 -6.10 -13.99
N ILE A 12 -3.75 -6.07 -12.86
CA ILE A 12 -3.14 -6.01 -11.52
C ILE A 12 -2.27 -7.24 -11.26
N ALA A 13 -2.81 -8.45 -11.52
CA ALA A 13 -2.08 -9.69 -11.28
C ALA A 13 -0.78 -9.77 -12.10
N GLN A 14 -0.78 -9.28 -13.35
CA GLN A 14 0.41 -9.22 -14.18
C GLN A 14 1.45 -8.24 -13.60
N ARG A 15 1.04 -7.01 -13.23
CA ARG A 15 1.95 -6.01 -12.62
C ARG A 15 2.48 -6.47 -11.28
N TRP A 16 1.61 -7.03 -10.44
CA TRP A 16 2.02 -7.57 -9.15
C TRP A 16 3.09 -8.66 -9.31
N LYS A 17 2.87 -9.64 -10.20
CA LYS A 17 3.87 -10.68 -10.49
C LYS A 17 5.19 -10.10 -10.97
N LEU A 18 5.14 -9.05 -11.80
CA LEU A 18 6.33 -8.38 -12.30
C LEU A 18 7.08 -7.68 -11.15
N VAL A 19 6.39 -6.87 -10.35
CA VAL A 19 6.99 -6.20 -9.17
C VAL A 19 7.53 -7.24 -8.18
N ASP A 20 6.79 -8.31 -7.92
CA ASP A 20 7.19 -9.34 -6.97
C ASP A 20 8.45 -10.09 -7.41
N SER A 21 8.60 -10.33 -8.71
CA SER A 21 9.79 -10.97 -9.28
C SER A 21 11.03 -10.07 -9.30
N LEU A 22 10.86 -8.75 -9.17
CA LEU A 22 11.96 -7.78 -9.03
C LEU A 22 12.47 -7.63 -7.59
N ARG A 23 11.85 -8.32 -6.65
CA ARG A 23 12.24 -8.24 -5.24
C ARG A 23 13.49 -9.10 -4.92
N PRO A 24 14.42 -8.61 -4.06
CA PRO A 24 14.35 -7.33 -3.36
C PRO A 24 14.55 -6.15 -4.31
N LEU A 25 13.66 -5.14 -4.21
CA LEU A 25 13.79 -3.92 -5.01
C LEU A 25 15.11 -3.19 -4.65
N PRO A 26 15.71 -2.44 -5.59
CA PRO A 26 16.90 -1.64 -5.31
C PRO A 26 16.68 -0.71 -4.10
N PRO A 27 17.64 -0.62 -3.16
CA PRO A 27 17.49 0.18 -1.93
C PRO A 27 17.13 1.65 -2.21
N GLU A 28 17.65 2.23 -3.27
CA GLU A 28 17.38 3.61 -3.67
C GLU A 28 15.91 3.78 -4.11
N VAL A 29 15.36 2.80 -4.83
CA VAL A 29 13.93 2.78 -5.22
C VAL A 29 13.05 2.70 -3.98
N VAL A 30 13.38 1.78 -3.06
CA VAL A 30 12.62 1.61 -1.81
C VAL A 30 12.65 2.90 -0.98
N ALA A 31 13.82 3.52 -0.82
CA ALA A 31 13.98 4.75 -0.05
C ALA A 31 13.21 5.93 -0.69
N SER A 32 13.35 6.11 -2.01
CA SER A 32 12.69 7.20 -2.75
C SER A 32 11.17 7.04 -2.73
N LEU A 33 10.66 5.86 -3.08
CA LEU A 33 9.21 5.59 -3.08
C LEU A 33 8.64 5.66 -1.66
N GLY A 34 9.36 5.15 -0.66
CA GLY A 34 8.94 5.20 0.73
C GLY A 34 8.80 6.64 1.26
N LYS A 35 9.76 7.53 0.92
CA LYS A 35 9.68 8.95 1.29
C LYS A 35 8.48 9.64 0.63
N VAL A 36 8.32 9.46 -0.67
CA VAL A 36 7.18 10.04 -1.43
C VAL A 36 5.86 9.50 -0.88
N PHE A 37 5.76 8.18 -0.68
CA PHE A 37 4.56 7.54 -0.14
C PHE A 37 4.18 8.13 1.24
N ARG A 38 5.12 8.21 2.20
CA ARG A 38 4.83 8.74 3.55
C ARG A 38 4.31 10.16 3.51
N THR A 39 4.91 11.03 2.70
CA THR A 39 4.50 12.44 2.57
C THR A 39 3.14 12.55 1.90
N GLU A 40 2.96 11.90 0.74
CA GLU A 40 1.71 11.93 -0.03
C GLU A 40 0.54 11.30 0.75
N PHE A 41 0.78 10.17 1.42
CA PHE A 41 -0.26 9.51 2.20
C PHE A 41 -0.67 10.37 3.39
N THR A 42 0.29 10.95 4.12
CA THR A 42 0.00 11.84 5.24
C THR A 42 -0.80 13.05 4.80
N TYR A 43 -0.37 13.71 3.73
CA TYR A 43 -1.08 14.87 3.19
C TYR A 43 -2.50 14.51 2.76
N ASN A 44 -2.63 13.54 1.85
CA ASN A 44 -3.92 13.22 1.25
C ASN A 44 -4.92 12.67 2.25
N THR A 45 -4.48 11.77 3.16
CA THR A 45 -5.38 11.17 4.14
C THR A 45 -5.96 12.19 5.12
N ASN A 46 -5.15 13.16 5.56
CA ASN A 46 -5.62 14.24 6.44
C ASN A 46 -6.48 15.26 5.68
N ALA A 47 -6.11 15.59 4.44
CA ALA A 47 -6.88 16.50 3.61
C ALA A 47 -8.27 15.92 3.24
N LEU A 48 -8.43 14.60 3.12
CA LEU A 48 -9.72 13.94 2.96
C LEU A 48 -10.64 14.17 4.17
N GLU A 49 -10.09 14.31 5.37
CA GLU A 49 -10.81 14.59 6.63
C GLU A 49 -10.97 16.10 6.91
N GLY A 50 -10.51 16.96 6.00
CA GLY A 50 -10.69 18.41 6.11
C GLY A 50 -9.50 19.17 6.68
N ASN A 51 -8.36 18.52 6.93
CA ASN A 51 -7.11 19.19 7.28
C ASN A 51 -6.70 20.13 6.14
N THR A 52 -6.28 21.35 6.48
CA THR A 52 -6.02 22.42 5.52
C THR A 52 -4.53 22.59 5.17
N LEU A 53 -3.64 21.77 5.74
CA LEU A 53 -2.23 21.77 5.36
C LEU A 53 -2.09 21.52 3.87
N THR A 54 -1.13 22.20 3.24
CA THR A 54 -0.68 21.91 1.88
C THR A 54 0.31 20.74 1.88
N LEU A 55 0.58 20.16 0.73
CA LEU A 55 1.60 19.12 0.59
C LEU A 55 2.97 19.62 1.06
N ARG A 56 3.36 20.85 0.70
CA ARG A 56 4.61 21.45 1.12
C ARG A 56 4.68 21.68 2.64
N GLU A 57 3.62 22.17 3.24
CA GLU A 57 3.54 22.35 4.71
C GLU A 57 3.63 21.00 5.42
N THR A 58 2.94 19.97 4.90
CA THR A 58 3.05 18.60 5.42
C THR A 58 4.51 18.11 5.33
N GLN A 59 5.18 18.32 4.21
CA GLN A 59 6.59 17.95 4.04
C GLN A 59 7.50 18.65 5.05
N LEU A 60 7.34 19.97 5.27
CA LEU A 60 8.12 20.72 6.25
C LEU A 60 7.92 20.18 7.68
N ILE A 61 6.69 19.85 8.05
CA ILE A 61 6.40 19.24 9.36
C ILE A 61 7.11 17.89 9.51
N LEU A 62 7.09 17.05 8.46
CA LEU A 62 7.63 15.68 8.51
C LEU A 62 9.17 15.64 8.43
N GLU A 63 9.79 16.49 7.61
CA GLU A 63 11.22 16.44 7.37
C GLU A 63 12.01 17.36 8.30
N GLU A 64 11.46 18.54 8.65
CA GLU A 64 12.17 19.57 9.41
C GLU A 64 11.60 19.76 10.82
N GLY A 65 10.48 19.10 11.15
CA GLY A 65 9.81 19.27 12.44
C GLY A 65 9.25 20.69 12.68
N GLN A 66 9.16 21.49 11.62
CA GLN A 66 8.74 22.89 11.71
C GLN A 66 7.25 23.01 11.98
N THR A 67 6.85 24.01 12.77
CA THR A 67 5.45 24.42 12.89
C THR A 67 5.11 25.37 11.76
N VAL A 68 3.87 25.27 11.26
CA VAL A 68 3.38 26.11 10.17
C VAL A 68 2.42 27.16 10.72
N GLY A 69 2.68 28.44 10.43
CA GLY A 69 1.84 29.54 10.86
C GLY A 69 0.42 29.48 10.29
N GLY A 70 -0.58 29.90 11.06
CA GLY A 70 -1.98 29.95 10.62
C GLY A 70 -2.70 28.60 10.60
N LYS A 71 -2.09 27.54 11.11
CA LYS A 71 -2.69 26.20 11.24
C LYS A 71 -2.96 25.86 12.69
N SER A 72 -4.00 25.06 12.95
CA SER A 72 -4.29 24.59 14.29
C SER A 72 -3.26 23.55 14.75
N LEU A 73 -2.99 23.48 16.06
CA LEU A 73 -2.14 22.44 16.65
C LEU A 73 -2.66 21.03 16.31
N ARG A 74 -3.97 20.87 16.25
CA ARG A 74 -4.62 19.62 15.87
C ARG A 74 -4.17 19.17 14.47
N GLU A 75 -4.19 20.07 13.48
CA GLU A 75 -3.78 19.75 12.11
C GLU A 75 -2.30 19.35 12.04
N VAL A 76 -1.46 20.01 12.84
CA VAL A 76 -0.03 19.67 12.95
C VAL A 76 0.16 18.29 13.58
N TYR A 77 -0.57 17.96 14.66
CA TYR A 77 -0.51 16.64 15.30
C TYR A 77 -1.00 15.54 14.37
N GLU A 78 -2.10 15.74 13.64
CA GLU A 78 -2.59 14.80 12.64
C GLU A 78 -1.52 14.47 11.58
N ALA A 79 -0.76 15.47 11.13
CA ALA A 79 0.34 15.25 10.19
C ALA A 79 1.54 14.51 10.85
N ARG A 80 1.91 14.85 12.09
CA ARG A 80 3.03 14.22 12.80
C ARG A 80 2.78 12.77 13.20
N ASN A 81 1.54 12.44 13.57
CA ASN A 81 1.18 11.10 14.04
C ASN A 81 1.10 10.07 12.90
N HIS A 82 0.75 10.52 11.71
CA HIS A 82 0.45 9.60 10.60
C HIS A 82 1.66 8.76 10.14
N PRO A 83 2.89 9.28 10.05
CA PRO A 83 4.07 8.45 9.77
C PRO A 83 4.35 7.37 10.82
N GLU A 84 4.09 7.65 12.10
CA GLU A 84 4.18 6.65 13.18
C GLU A 84 3.14 5.55 12.97
N ALA A 85 1.92 5.92 12.60
CA ALA A 85 0.86 4.98 12.26
C ALA A 85 1.20 4.13 11.03
N ILE A 86 1.83 4.70 9.99
CA ILE A 86 2.35 3.95 8.83
C ILE A 86 3.40 2.93 9.30
N GLY A 87 4.37 3.34 10.12
CA GLY A 87 5.41 2.44 10.67
C GLY A 87 4.81 1.30 11.49
N TYR A 88 3.76 1.56 12.26
CA TYR A 88 3.04 0.52 12.98
C TYR A 88 2.34 -0.47 12.04
N VAL A 89 1.70 0.01 10.98
CA VAL A 89 1.09 -0.84 9.95
C VAL A 89 2.16 -1.68 9.22
N GLU A 90 3.31 -1.10 8.89
CA GLU A 90 4.45 -1.82 8.30
C GLU A 90 4.94 -2.96 9.22
N SER A 91 5.02 -2.71 10.53
CA SER A 91 5.39 -3.74 11.49
C SER A 91 4.35 -4.87 11.57
N LEU A 92 3.05 -4.53 11.61
CA LEU A 92 1.95 -5.51 11.58
C LEU A 92 1.89 -6.29 10.26
N ALA A 93 2.29 -5.68 9.15
CA ALA A 93 2.33 -6.35 7.85
C ALA A 93 3.47 -7.38 7.77
N SER A 94 4.58 -7.11 8.45
CA SER A 94 5.75 -7.99 8.50
C SER A 94 5.61 -9.11 9.54
N ASP A 95 4.69 -8.95 10.49
CA ASP A 95 4.40 -9.94 11.53
C ASP A 95 3.41 -10.98 11.00
N ALA A 96 3.78 -12.27 11.12
CA ALA A 96 2.93 -13.39 10.70
C ALA A 96 1.74 -13.65 11.65
N ARG A 97 1.69 -13.00 12.82
CA ARG A 97 0.59 -13.19 13.77
C ARG A 97 -0.75 -12.66 13.27
N ARG A 98 -1.82 -13.21 13.81
CA ARG A 98 -3.17 -12.70 13.55
C ARG A 98 -3.30 -11.27 14.11
N LEU A 99 -4.02 -10.44 13.38
CA LEU A 99 -4.46 -9.12 13.84
C LEU A 99 -5.48 -9.30 14.96
N SER A 100 -5.48 -8.41 15.93
CA SER A 100 -6.47 -8.32 17.01
C SER A 100 -7.18 -6.97 17.01
N VAL A 101 -8.33 -6.86 17.63
CA VAL A 101 -9.02 -5.57 17.85
C VAL A 101 -8.10 -4.61 18.62
N SER A 102 -7.29 -5.12 19.57
CA SER A 102 -6.31 -4.30 20.29
C SER A 102 -5.30 -3.62 19.37
N ASP A 103 -4.89 -4.25 18.27
CA ASP A 103 -4.01 -3.63 17.28
C ASP A 103 -4.70 -2.46 16.57
N VAL A 104 -5.99 -2.61 16.27
CA VAL A 104 -6.78 -1.52 15.65
C VAL A 104 -6.95 -0.37 16.64
N LEU A 105 -7.16 -0.66 17.93
CA LEU A 105 -7.24 0.35 18.98
C LEU A 105 -5.89 1.09 19.14
N THR A 106 -4.79 0.35 19.13
CA THR A 106 -3.43 0.94 19.16
C THR A 106 -3.18 1.81 17.93
N LEU A 107 -3.55 1.36 16.74
CA LEU A 107 -3.44 2.15 15.51
C LEU A 107 -4.25 3.45 15.62
N HIS A 108 -5.49 3.37 16.11
CA HIS A 108 -6.30 4.55 16.34
C HIS A 108 -5.69 5.49 17.39
N GLN A 109 -5.12 4.95 18.47
CA GLN A 109 -4.43 5.73 19.49
C GLN A 109 -3.26 6.53 18.89
N ILE A 110 -2.46 5.90 18.04
CA ILE A 110 -1.34 6.56 17.34
C ILE A 110 -1.87 7.67 16.43
N VAL A 111 -2.85 7.36 15.57
CA VAL A 111 -3.43 8.33 14.62
C VAL A 111 -3.98 9.57 15.32
N MET A 112 -4.61 9.39 16.47
CA MET A 112 -5.34 10.47 17.17
C MET A 112 -4.60 11.06 18.38
N LYS A 113 -3.35 10.65 18.61
CA LYS A 113 -2.52 11.16 19.70
C LYS A 113 -2.46 12.71 19.65
N ASP A 114 -2.75 13.34 20.76
CA ASP A 114 -2.76 14.81 20.92
C ASP A 114 -3.72 15.58 19.96
N ALA A 115 -4.37 14.88 19.02
CA ALA A 115 -5.35 15.44 18.09
C ALA A 115 -6.80 15.28 18.58
N ALA A 116 -7.06 14.34 19.48
CA ALA A 116 -8.37 14.10 20.08
C ALA A 116 -8.39 14.55 21.56
N GLY A 117 -9.60 14.79 22.06
CA GLY A 117 -9.78 15.09 23.48
C GLY A 117 -9.42 13.91 24.41
N PRO A 118 -9.20 14.17 25.71
CA PRO A 118 -8.82 13.15 26.68
C PRO A 118 -9.78 11.95 26.68
N GLY A 119 -9.22 10.74 26.78
CA GLY A 119 -10.00 9.47 26.87
C GLY A 119 -10.73 9.08 25.58
N ARG A 120 -10.41 9.71 24.43
CA ARG A 120 -11.04 9.39 23.14
C ARG A 120 -10.12 8.67 22.14
N THR A 121 -8.89 8.41 22.51
CA THR A 121 -7.91 7.70 21.66
C THR A 121 -7.81 6.23 22.06
N GLY A 122 -7.78 5.34 21.07
CA GLY A 122 -7.62 3.90 21.34
C GLY A 122 -8.80 3.22 22.03
N VAL A 123 -9.99 3.82 22.00
CA VAL A 123 -11.20 3.27 22.63
C VAL A 123 -12.39 3.30 21.67
N LEU A 124 -13.19 2.25 21.69
CA LEU A 124 -14.45 2.21 20.93
C LEU A 124 -15.46 3.22 21.50
N ARG A 125 -16.26 3.80 20.63
CA ARG A 125 -17.35 4.69 21.06
C ARG A 125 -18.39 3.93 21.88
N ARG A 126 -18.95 4.62 22.87
CA ARG A 126 -20.04 4.12 23.71
C ARG A 126 -21.37 4.84 23.44
N GLY A 127 -21.33 5.90 22.62
CA GLY A 127 -22.50 6.68 22.23
C GLY A 127 -22.77 6.61 20.74
N GLU A 128 -23.95 7.04 20.36
CA GLU A 128 -24.36 7.15 18.96
C GLU A 128 -23.60 8.29 18.27
N VAL A 129 -23.32 8.10 17.00
CA VAL A 129 -22.65 9.08 16.15
C VAL A 129 -23.39 9.28 14.83
N ARG A 130 -23.17 10.43 14.21
CA ARG A 130 -23.61 10.71 12.85
C ARG A 130 -22.42 11.14 12.01
N ILE A 131 -22.35 10.66 10.77
CA ILE A 131 -21.30 11.03 9.83
C ILE A 131 -21.75 12.28 9.09
N SER A 132 -21.02 13.38 9.28
CA SER A 132 -21.33 14.64 8.62
C SER A 132 -21.32 14.50 7.10
N GLY A 133 -22.40 14.91 6.45
CA GLY A 133 -22.53 14.84 4.98
C GLY A 133 -22.84 13.44 4.42
N SER A 134 -23.02 12.41 5.26
CA SER A 134 -23.45 11.07 4.84
C SER A 134 -24.90 10.79 5.21
N ARG A 135 -25.57 9.95 4.39
CA ARG A 135 -26.88 9.38 4.71
C ARG A 135 -26.78 8.10 5.54
N HIS A 136 -25.59 7.51 5.58
CA HIS A 136 -25.36 6.30 6.37
C HIS A 136 -25.48 6.61 7.86
N VAL A 137 -26.23 5.76 8.56
CA VAL A 137 -26.35 5.78 10.03
C VAL A 137 -25.51 4.62 10.56
N PRO A 138 -24.41 4.87 11.27
CA PRO A 138 -23.61 3.81 11.83
C PRO A 138 -24.39 2.91 12.79
N PRO A 139 -24.01 1.63 12.91
CA PRO A 139 -24.66 0.69 13.84
C PRO A 139 -24.72 1.23 15.28
N PRO A 140 -25.67 0.76 16.09
CA PRO A 140 -25.74 1.11 17.52
C PRO A 140 -24.44 0.83 18.26
N ALA A 141 -24.09 1.67 19.24
CA ALA A 141 -22.82 1.59 19.94
C ALA A 141 -22.58 0.22 20.61
N TYR A 142 -23.64 -0.45 21.07
CA TYR A 142 -23.53 -1.77 21.72
C TYR A 142 -23.14 -2.90 20.74
N GLU A 143 -23.36 -2.72 19.45
CA GLU A 143 -22.94 -3.69 18.42
C GLU A 143 -21.48 -3.52 17.97
N VAL A 144 -20.89 -2.36 18.20
CA VAL A 144 -19.55 -2.02 17.70
C VAL A 144 -18.48 -3.07 18.10
N PRO A 145 -18.40 -3.55 19.35
CA PRO A 145 -17.40 -4.57 19.70
C PRO A 145 -17.50 -5.82 18.82
N ARG A 146 -18.70 -6.40 18.69
CA ARG A 146 -18.95 -7.60 17.87
C ARG A 146 -18.61 -7.36 16.39
N LEU A 147 -18.96 -6.18 15.86
CA LEU A 147 -18.67 -5.83 14.47
C LEU A 147 -17.17 -5.62 14.23
N MET A 148 -16.44 -5.13 15.23
CA MET A 148 -14.98 -5.00 15.15
C MET A 148 -14.28 -6.37 15.22
N ASP A 149 -14.77 -7.31 16.02
CA ASP A 149 -14.28 -8.69 16.01
C ASP A 149 -14.48 -9.31 14.62
N ALA A 150 -15.69 -9.20 14.05
CA ALA A 150 -15.99 -9.72 12.72
C ALA A 150 -15.12 -9.07 11.62
N LEU A 151 -14.83 -7.76 11.70
CA LEU A 151 -13.96 -7.08 10.76
C LEU A 151 -12.52 -7.59 10.85
N VAL A 152 -12.01 -7.80 12.07
CA VAL A 152 -10.66 -8.33 12.30
C VAL A 152 -10.54 -9.78 11.84
N ASP A 153 -11.57 -10.60 12.06
CA ASP A 153 -11.62 -11.96 11.54
C ASP A 153 -11.64 -11.97 9.99
N ASP A 154 -12.40 -11.07 9.35
CA ASP A 154 -12.37 -10.93 7.88
C ASP A 154 -10.98 -10.56 7.34
N ILE A 155 -10.24 -9.69 8.05
CA ILE A 155 -8.85 -9.36 7.69
C ILE A 155 -7.93 -10.57 7.78
N ASN A 156 -8.10 -11.39 8.81
CA ASN A 156 -7.25 -12.54 9.06
C ASN A 156 -7.55 -13.73 8.15
N ASP A 157 -8.83 -14.03 7.94
CA ASP A 157 -9.30 -15.29 7.37
C ASP A 157 -9.76 -15.15 5.93
N ASN A 158 -10.21 -13.96 5.51
CA ASN A 158 -10.79 -13.73 4.17
C ASN A 158 -11.81 -14.81 3.79
N PRO A 159 -12.90 -15.01 4.56
CA PRO A 159 -13.78 -16.17 4.44
C PRO A 159 -14.47 -16.28 3.07
N ASP A 160 -14.62 -15.17 2.37
CA ASP A 160 -15.23 -15.13 1.04
C ASP A 160 -14.21 -15.33 -0.10
N GLU A 161 -12.96 -15.67 0.21
CA GLU A 161 -11.88 -15.89 -0.76
C GLU A 161 -11.74 -14.72 -1.77
N ARG A 162 -11.91 -13.50 -1.30
CA ARG A 162 -11.79 -12.29 -2.14
C ARG A 162 -10.34 -12.13 -2.61
N THR A 163 -10.14 -11.53 -3.77
CA THR A 163 -8.79 -11.08 -4.14
C THR A 163 -8.29 -10.08 -3.10
N THR A 164 -6.96 -9.98 -2.94
CA THR A 164 -6.35 -9.07 -1.95
C THR A 164 -6.86 -7.64 -2.07
N VAL A 165 -7.04 -7.17 -3.30
CA VAL A 165 -7.53 -5.81 -3.57
C VAL A 165 -9.00 -5.65 -3.19
N GLU A 166 -9.82 -6.66 -3.43
CA GLU A 166 -11.22 -6.67 -3.01
C GLU A 166 -11.35 -6.75 -1.50
N GLN A 167 -10.55 -7.58 -0.84
CA GLN A 167 -10.49 -7.66 0.62
C GLN A 167 -10.10 -6.30 1.22
N ALA A 168 -9.06 -5.64 0.70
CA ALA A 168 -8.65 -4.31 1.15
C ALA A 168 -9.78 -3.28 1.01
N ALA A 169 -10.53 -3.31 -0.09
CA ALA A 169 -11.68 -2.42 -0.31
C ALA A 169 -12.84 -2.69 0.65
N VAL A 170 -13.13 -3.97 0.92
CA VAL A 170 -14.19 -4.38 1.87
C VAL A 170 -13.82 -3.99 3.30
N VAL A 171 -12.56 -4.19 3.70
CA VAL A 171 -12.05 -3.79 5.02
C VAL A 171 -12.10 -2.27 5.20
N LEU A 172 -11.69 -1.52 4.17
CA LEU A 172 -11.79 -0.06 4.16
C LEU A 172 -13.23 0.41 4.39
N HIS A 173 -14.18 -0.13 3.61
CA HIS A 173 -15.59 0.19 3.76
C HIS A 173 -16.12 -0.30 5.12
N GLY A 174 -15.81 -1.52 5.53
CA GLY A 174 -16.30 -2.11 6.77
C GLY A 174 -15.99 -1.26 8.00
N LEU A 175 -14.77 -0.73 8.13
CA LEU A 175 -14.44 0.15 9.25
C LEU A 175 -15.16 1.50 9.17
N VAL A 176 -15.28 2.09 7.96
CA VAL A 176 -16.02 3.34 7.78
C VAL A 176 -17.49 3.12 8.10
N HIS A 177 -18.09 2.00 7.70
CA HIS A 177 -19.48 1.61 7.94
C HIS A 177 -19.78 1.42 9.43
N VAL A 178 -18.93 0.65 10.14
CA VAL A 178 -19.07 0.42 11.60
C VAL A 178 -18.85 1.72 12.37
N HIS A 179 -17.96 2.56 11.88
CA HIS A 179 -17.59 3.86 12.48
C HIS A 179 -17.28 3.74 13.98
N PRO A 180 -16.29 2.89 14.35
CA PRO A 180 -16.12 2.46 15.74
C PRO A 180 -15.61 3.55 16.69
N PHE A 181 -15.16 4.68 16.17
CA PHE A 181 -14.55 5.78 16.92
C PHE A 181 -15.36 7.07 16.79
N TYR A 182 -15.14 8.03 17.69
CA TYR A 182 -15.74 9.35 17.58
C TYR A 182 -15.11 10.21 16.47
N ASP A 183 -13.84 9.92 16.11
CA ASP A 183 -13.08 10.56 15.05
C ASP A 183 -11.97 9.62 14.55
N GLY A 184 -11.29 9.93 13.43
CA GLY A 184 -10.17 9.14 12.91
C GLY A 184 -10.56 7.89 12.13
N ASN A 185 -11.85 7.57 12.00
CA ASN A 185 -12.32 6.35 11.32
C ASN A 185 -11.80 6.22 9.88
N GLY A 186 -11.87 7.28 9.09
CA GLY A 186 -11.41 7.26 7.71
C GLY A 186 -9.91 7.03 7.59
N ARG A 187 -9.10 7.63 8.47
CA ARG A 187 -7.64 7.46 8.51
C ARG A 187 -7.26 6.02 8.86
N VAL A 188 -7.86 5.48 9.93
CA VAL A 188 -7.66 4.08 10.34
C VAL A 188 -8.11 3.11 9.23
N ALA A 189 -9.25 3.34 8.59
CA ALA A 189 -9.76 2.51 7.50
C ALA A 189 -8.77 2.41 6.33
N ARG A 190 -8.20 3.54 5.89
CA ARG A 190 -7.20 3.56 4.82
C ARG A 190 -5.89 2.87 5.22
N LEU A 191 -5.49 2.99 6.48
CA LEU A 191 -4.33 2.29 7.04
C LEU A 191 -4.56 0.77 7.10
N LEU A 192 -5.74 0.30 7.53
CA LEU A 192 -6.08 -1.13 7.54
C LEU A 192 -6.20 -1.72 6.13
N ALA A 193 -6.73 -0.97 5.17
CA ALA A 193 -6.72 -1.39 3.76
C ALA A 193 -5.29 -1.61 3.26
N ASN A 194 -4.38 -0.69 3.61
CA ASN A 194 -2.96 -0.83 3.29
C ASN A 194 -2.30 -2.00 4.03
N LEU A 195 -2.68 -2.29 5.28
CA LEU A 195 -2.22 -3.50 5.97
C LEU A 195 -2.57 -4.78 5.19
N VAL A 196 -3.81 -4.89 4.70
CA VAL A 196 -4.25 -6.04 3.90
C VAL A 196 -3.41 -6.18 2.63
N LEU A 197 -3.18 -5.08 1.91
CA LEU A 197 -2.36 -5.06 0.70
C LEU A 197 -0.92 -5.48 1.02
N MET A 198 -0.29 -4.87 2.02
CA MET A 198 1.11 -5.11 2.38
C MET A 198 1.36 -6.53 2.88
N ARG A 199 0.46 -7.13 3.66
CA ARG A 199 0.56 -8.54 4.09
C ARG A 199 0.66 -9.53 2.92
N ARG A 200 0.11 -9.16 1.77
CA ARG A 200 0.16 -9.95 0.53
C ARG A 200 1.17 -9.40 -0.49
N ARG A 201 2.11 -8.53 -0.01
CA ARG A 201 3.18 -7.95 -0.81
C ARG A 201 2.70 -7.05 -1.96
N TYR A 202 1.43 -6.59 -1.90
CA TYR A 202 0.91 -5.54 -2.76
C TYR A 202 1.47 -4.17 -2.32
N GLN A 203 1.34 -3.18 -3.20
CA GLN A 203 1.77 -1.83 -2.87
C GLN A 203 0.73 -1.14 -1.97
N PRO A 204 1.15 -0.33 -1.00
CA PRO A 204 0.20 0.52 -0.29
C PRO A 204 -0.31 1.61 -1.22
N ILE A 205 -1.61 1.92 -1.12
CA ILE A 205 -2.27 2.93 -1.95
C ILE A 205 -2.46 4.26 -1.19
N VAL A 206 -2.48 5.36 -1.95
CA VAL A 206 -2.81 6.71 -1.45
C VAL A 206 -4.06 7.20 -2.17
N VAL A 207 -5.17 7.32 -1.45
CA VAL A 207 -6.40 7.96 -1.96
C VAL A 207 -6.18 9.46 -2.02
N LEU A 208 -6.20 10.05 -3.21
CA LEU A 208 -5.89 11.46 -3.42
C LEU A 208 -7.05 12.37 -3.00
N LYS A 209 -6.73 13.54 -2.42
CA LYS A 209 -7.70 14.58 -2.06
C LYS A 209 -8.63 14.97 -3.21
N GLN A 210 -8.08 15.06 -4.41
CA GLN A 210 -8.86 15.43 -5.61
C GLN A 210 -9.94 14.40 -5.97
N ASP A 211 -9.77 13.14 -5.58
CA ASP A 211 -10.74 12.07 -5.81
C ASP A 211 -11.75 11.93 -4.66
N ARG A 212 -11.76 12.84 -3.67
CA ARG A 212 -12.60 12.79 -2.47
C ARG A 212 -14.08 12.55 -2.80
N ARG A 213 -14.63 13.30 -3.75
CA ARG A 213 -16.05 13.16 -4.13
C ARG A 213 -16.34 11.76 -4.68
N ARG A 214 -15.48 11.25 -5.57
CA ARG A 214 -15.62 9.91 -6.13
C ARG A 214 -15.49 8.84 -5.05
N TYR A 215 -14.53 8.98 -4.15
CA TYR A 215 -14.32 8.08 -3.02
C TYR A 215 -15.56 8.00 -2.11
N LEU A 216 -16.11 9.15 -1.71
CA LEU A 216 -17.34 9.20 -0.89
C LEU A 216 -18.54 8.58 -1.61
N THR A 217 -18.72 8.84 -2.91
CA THR A 217 -19.78 8.19 -3.70
C THR A 217 -19.63 6.66 -3.76
N CYS A 218 -18.39 6.14 -3.80
CA CYS A 218 -18.15 4.70 -3.74
C CYS A 218 -18.53 4.11 -2.37
N LEU A 219 -18.24 4.80 -1.27
CA LEU A 219 -18.65 4.40 0.07
C LEU A 219 -20.17 4.41 0.23
N GLU A 220 -20.86 5.46 -0.22
CA GLU A 220 -22.33 5.55 -0.19
C GLU A 220 -23.02 4.39 -0.95
N LYS A 221 -22.45 3.99 -2.09
CA LYS A 221 -22.96 2.83 -2.84
C LYS A 221 -22.71 1.52 -2.11
N ALA A 222 -21.55 1.40 -1.46
CA ALA A 222 -21.22 0.24 -0.65
C ALA A 222 -22.13 0.13 0.58
N ASP A 223 -22.49 1.25 1.23
CA ASP A 223 -23.48 1.30 2.30
C ASP A 223 -24.89 0.87 1.84
N ALA A 224 -25.19 1.09 0.55
CA ALA A 224 -26.42 0.59 -0.08
C ALA A 224 -26.32 -0.87 -0.58
N GLY A 225 -25.23 -1.58 -0.28
CA GLY A 225 -25.01 -3.00 -0.62
C GLY A 225 -24.27 -3.24 -1.94
N ASP A 226 -23.85 -2.20 -2.68
CA ASP A 226 -23.08 -2.37 -3.91
C ASP A 226 -21.58 -2.09 -3.68
N LEU A 227 -20.82 -3.14 -3.38
CA LEU A 227 -19.36 -3.09 -3.15
C LEU A 227 -18.53 -2.91 -4.43
N ARG A 228 -19.10 -3.11 -5.63
CA ARG A 228 -18.35 -3.04 -6.90
C ARG A 228 -17.64 -1.70 -7.11
N PRO A 229 -18.25 -0.53 -6.83
CA PRO A 229 -17.58 0.75 -7.04
C PRO A 229 -16.36 0.97 -6.16
N ILE A 230 -16.42 0.59 -4.86
CA ILE A 230 -15.29 0.76 -3.96
C ILE A 230 -14.18 -0.24 -4.27
N CYS A 231 -14.51 -1.48 -4.63
CA CYS A 231 -13.53 -2.47 -5.07
C CYS A 231 -12.83 -2.02 -6.37
N ALA A 232 -13.57 -1.52 -7.36
CA ALA A 232 -13.00 -0.98 -8.58
C ALA A 232 -12.13 0.27 -8.33
N PHE A 233 -12.51 1.11 -7.37
CA PHE A 233 -11.74 2.29 -6.96
C PHE A 233 -10.38 1.89 -6.39
N VAL A 234 -10.35 0.99 -5.41
CA VAL A 234 -9.10 0.49 -4.79
C VAL A 234 -8.25 -0.24 -5.85
N ALA A 235 -8.87 -1.05 -6.71
CA ALA A 235 -8.18 -1.75 -7.79
C ALA A 235 -7.46 -0.80 -8.78
N GLN A 236 -8.08 0.31 -9.13
CA GLN A 236 -7.46 1.31 -10.01
C GLN A 236 -6.29 2.02 -9.32
N TYR A 237 -6.39 2.27 -8.02
CA TYR A 237 -5.28 2.84 -7.25
C TYR A 237 -4.12 1.86 -7.16
N GLU A 238 -4.39 0.58 -6.86
CA GLU A 238 -3.36 -0.45 -6.81
C GLU A 238 -2.62 -0.58 -8.15
N LEU A 239 -3.35 -0.63 -9.28
CA LEU A 239 -2.74 -0.68 -10.59
C LEU A 239 -1.80 0.50 -10.84
N LYS A 240 -2.21 1.73 -10.47
CA LYS A 240 -1.38 2.94 -10.61
C LYS A 240 -0.10 2.86 -9.77
N HIS A 241 -0.21 2.32 -8.53
CA HIS A 241 0.96 2.22 -7.64
C HIS A 241 1.93 1.13 -8.10
N LEU A 242 1.43 0.01 -8.60
CA LEU A 242 2.27 -1.00 -9.24
C LEU A 242 3.02 -0.44 -10.47
N ASP A 243 2.32 0.29 -11.34
CA ASP A 243 2.95 0.95 -12.50
C ASP A 243 3.98 2.01 -12.06
N MET A 244 3.76 2.72 -10.95
CA MET A 244 4.72 3.68 -10.40
C MET A 244 6.01 2.98 -9.93
N VAL A 245 5.89 1.84 -9.26
CA VAL A 245 7.06 1.04 -8.84
C VAL A 245 7.84 0.55 -10.04
N LEU A 246 7.17 0.01 -11.06
CA LEU A 246 7.83 -0.48 -12.29
C LEU A 246 8.60 0.64 -12.97
N ARG A 247 8.01 1.82 -13.13
CA ARG A 247 8.69 3.00 -13.70
C ARG A 247 9.90 3.45 -12.88
N ALA A 248 9.78 3.44 -11.54
CA ALA A 248 10.89 3.81 -10.68
C ALA A 248 12.07 2.84 -10.82
N VAL A 249 11.78 1.54 -10.93
CA VAL A 249 12.80 0.52 -11.20
C VAL A 249 13.43 0.72 -12.58
N GLU A 250 12.64 0.95 -13.63
CA GLU A 250 13.13 1.19 -14.99
C GLU A 250 14.04 2.43 -15.09
N GLN A 251 13.78 3.46 -14.29
CA GLN A 251 14.57 4.70 -14.25
C GLN A 251 15.84 4.60 -13.42
N THR A 252 16.01 3.53 -12.64
CA THR A 252 17.17 3.36 -11.75
C THR A 252 18.31 2.70 -12.55
N PRO A 253 19.52 3.28 -12.58
CA PRO A 253 20.66 2.69 -13.25
C PRO A 253 20.93 1.26 -12.76
N GLY A 254 21.02 0.30 -13.69
CA GLY A 254 21.21 -1.12 -13.37
C GLY A 254 19.96 -1.91 -13.01
N ALA A 255 18.80 -1.25 -12.81
CA ALA A 255 17.52 -1.92 -12.56
C ALA A 255 16.64 -2.04 -13.82
N ARG A 256 17.08 -1.46 -14.95
CA ARG A 256 16.38 -1.56 -16.24
C ARG A 256 16.19 -3.02 -16.62
N LEU A 257 14.97 -3.39 -16.94
CA LEU A 257 14.64 -4.69 -17.51
C LEU A 257 15.03 -4.71 -19.00
N LEU A 258 15.87 -5.65 -19.35
CA LEU A 258 16.29 -5.90 -20.73
C LEU A 258 15.51 -7.10 -21.27
N SER A 259 15.00 -7.03 -22.49
CA SER A 259 14.53 -8.21 -23.21
C SER A 259 15.68 -9.23 -23.34
N LEU A 260 15.37 -10.50 -23.64
CA LEU A 260 16.45 -11.49 -23.86
C LEU A 260 17.36 -11.10 -25.02
N GLU A 261 16.84 -10.44 -26.02
CA GLU A 261 17.56 -9.94 -27.18
C GLU A 261 18.53 -8.82 -26.79
N GLU A 262 18.06 -7.77 -26.08
CA GLU A 262 18.90 -6.69 -25.55
C GLU A 262 19.95 -7.22 -24.56
N ALA A 263 19.55 -8.12 -23.67
CA ALA A 263 20.47 -8.75 -22.69
C ALA A 263 21.53 -9.63 -23.39
N ALA A 264 21.17 -10.30 -24.46
CA ALA A 264 22.08 -11.14 -25.25
C ALA A 264 23.13 -10.30 -25.97
N GLU A 265 22.71 -9.20 -26.59
CA GLU A 265 23.59 -8.21 -27.22
C GLU A 265 24.59 -7.64 -26.22
N ARG A 266 24.10 -7.14 -25.07
CA ARG A 266 24.92 -6.57 -24.00
C ARG A 266 25.89 -7.56 -23.39
N ALA A 267 25.50 -8.81 -23.16
CA ALA A 267 26.34 -9.86 -22.57
C ALA A 267 27.20 -10.61 -23.60
N SER A 268 27.15 -10.22 -24.86
CA SER A 268 27.84 -10.91 -25.98
C SER A 268 27.56 -12.43 -25.94
N THR A 269 26.28 -12.80 -25.92
CA THR A 269 25.80 -14.19 -25.86
C THR A 269 24.52 -14.35 -26.71
N SER A 270 23.86 -15.50 -26.65
CA SER A 270 22.60 -15.72 -27.36
C SER A 270 21.39 -15.59 -26.41
N ALA A 271 20.25 -15.10 -26.92
CA ALA A 271 18.99 -15.05 -26.19
C ALA A 271 18.53 -16.45 -25.75
N GLY A 272 18.79 -17.48 -26.57
CA GLY A 272 18.51 -18.88 -26.19
C GLY A 272 19.33 -19.37 -25.00
N TYR A 273 20.58 -18.96 -24.88
CA TYR A 273 21.43 -19.27 -23.73
C TYR A 273 20.95 -18.55 -22.47
N LEU A 274 20.62 -17.28 -22.56
CA LEU A 274 20.06 -16.54 -21.43
C LEU A 274 18.71 -17.12 -20.97
N ARG A 275 17.85 -17.55 -21.91
CA ARG A 275 16.61 -18.28 -21.59
C ARG A 275 16.89 -19.59 -20.82
N LEU A 276 17.91 -20.34 -21.22
CA LEU A 276 18.32 -21.55 -20.51
C LEU A 276 18.78 -21.23 -19.08
N LEU A 277 19.56 -20.16 -18.90
CA LEU A 277 20.06 -19.74 -17.59
C LEU A 277 18.90 -19.26 -16.69
N ALA A 278 17.96 -18.50 -17.24
CA ALA A 278 16.74 -18.05 -16.55
C ALA A 278 15.88 -19.25 -16.11
N ASN A 279 15.62 -20.19 -17.01
CA ASN A 279 14.86 -21.40 -16.70
C ASN A 279 15.52 -22.28 -15.63
N LYS A 280 16.85 -22.26 -15.53
CA LYS A 280 17.61 -23.01 -14.51
C LYS A 280 17.86 -22.21 -13.23
N GLY A 281 17.36 -20.97 -13.14
CA GLY A 281 17.55 -20.11 -11.97
C GLY A 281 18.98 -19.58 -11.76
N TYR A 282 19.85 -19.65 -12.78
CA TYR A 282 21.21 -19.13 -12.69
C TYR A 282 21.32 -17.61 -12.88
N ILE A 283 20.29 -17.01 -13.49
CA ILE A 283 20.11 -15.56 -13.57
C ILE A 283 18.64 -15.28 -13.19
N PRO A 284 18.38 -14.34 -12.26
CA PRO A 284 17.04 -13.87 -12.01
C PRO A 284 16.44 -13.31 -13.31
N ALA A 285 15.25 -13.76 -13.68
CA ALA A 285 14.59 -13.33 -14.89
C ALA A 285 13.08 -13.37 -14.71
N VAL A 286 12.37 -12.49 -15.38
CA VAL A 286 10.93 -12.28 -15.27
C VAL A 286 10.26 -12.67 -16.58
N LYS A 287 9.08 -13.29 -16.52
CA LYS A 287 8.21 -13.43 -17.68
C LYS A 287 7.34 -12.20 -17.84
N ASP A 288 7.57 -11.43 -18.90
CA ASP A 288 6.72 -10.32 -19.32
C ASP A 288 5.89 -10.74 -20.53
N GLY A 289 4.62 -11.04 -20.28
CA GLY A 289 3.68 -11.46 -21.33
C GLY A 289 4.18 -12.61 -22.18
N ARG A 290 4.76 -12.33 -23.35
CA ARG A 290 5.26 -13.31 -24.32
C ARG A 290 6.76 -13.61 -24.22
N GLY A 291 7.50 -12.86 -23.38
CA GLY A 291 8.96 -12.93 -23.32
C GLY A 291 9.52 -13.10 -21.89
N TRP A 292 10.85 -13.28 -21.84
CA TRP A 292 11.63 -13.16 -20.62
C TRP A 292 12.34 -11.81 -20.60
N ALA A 293 12.43 -11.18 -19.42
CA ALA A 293 13.22 -9.99 -19.19
C ALA A 293 14.21 -10.23 -18.04
N ILE A 294 15.40 -9.62 -18.12
CA ILE A 294 16.48 -9.73 -17.12
C ILE A 294 16.83 -8.30 -16.66
N ALA A 295 16.94 -8.09 -15.36
CA ALA A 295 17.41 -6.79 -14.86
C ALA A 295 18.89 -6.59 -15.26
N GLU A 296 19.21 -5.39 -15.73
CA GLU A 296 20.57 -5.02 -16.20
C GLU A 296 21.63 -5.31 -15.13
N GLY A 297 21.33 -4.99 -13.86
CA GLY A 297 22.22 -5.26 -12.72
C GLY A 297 22.48 -6.74 -12.48
N ASP A 298 21.45 -7.60 -12.65
CA ASP A 298 21.59 -9.05 -12.51
C ASP A 298 22.43 -9.66 -13.64
N LEU A 299 22.25 -9.14 -14.86
CA LEU A 299 23.06 -9.53 -16.00
C LEU A 299 24.53 -9.16 -15.78
N ASP A 300 24.80 -7.96 -15.30
CA ASP A 300 26.16 -7.46 -14.99
C ASP A 300 26.79 -8.25 -13.82
N ALA A 301 26.00 -8.59 -12.80
CA ALA A 301 26.47 -9.44 -11.68
C ALA A 301 26.85 -10.84 -12.16
N TYR A 302 26.03 -11.45 -13.01
CA TYR A 302 26.32 -12.73 -13.64
C TYR A 302 27.59 -12.66 -14.50
N ALA A 303 27.73 -11.64 -15.32
CA ALA A 303 28.91 -11.43 -16.17
C ALA A 303 30.20 -11.31 -15.35
N ARG A 304 30.16 -10.55 -14.23
CA ARG A 304 31.27 -10.42 -13.27
C ARG A 304 31.62 -11.76 -12.62
N ALA A 305 30.63 -12.51 -12.16
CA ALA A 305 30.84 -13.82 -11.55
C ALA A 305 31.46 -14.83 -12.53
N ARG A 306 31.01 -14.81 -13.79
CA ARG A 306 31.57 -15.64 -14.87
C ARG A 306 33.02 -15.31 -15.20
N ARG A 307 33.40 -14.02 -15.22
CA ARG A 307 34.78 -13.57 -15.43
C ARG A 307 35.70 -14.04 -14.28
N LYS A 308 35.24 -13.95 -13.02
CA LYS A 308 36.01 -14.46 -11.86
C LYS A 308 36.26 -15.96 -11.91
N ARG A 309 35.32 -16.74 -12.42
CA ARG A 309 35.47 -18.21 -12.58
C ARG A 309 36.43 -18.59 -13.73
N ARG A 310 36.61 -17.70 -14.71
CA ARG A 310 37.51 -17.92 -15.86
C ARG A 310 38.94 -17.36 -15.67
N ALA A 311 39.15 -16.56 -14.64
CA ALA A 311 40.50 -16.04 -14.34
C ALA A 311 41.43 -17.20 -13.96
N PRO A 312 42.60 -17.35 -14.60
CA PRO A 312 43.56 -18.39 -14.23
C PRO A 312 43.97 -18.23 -12.77
N LYS A 313 43.98 -19.34 -12.03
CA LYS A 313 44.55 -19.36 -10.69
C LYS A 313 46.02 -18.86 -10.79
N ARG A 314 46.37 -17.78 -10.08
CA ARG A 314 47.77 -17.36 -9.98
C ARG A 314 48.58 -18.54 -9.49
N PRO A 315 49.72 -18.88 -10.13
CA PRO A 315 50.60 -19.90 -9.63
C PRO A 315 51.13 -19.42 -8.25
N ARG A 316 51.21 -20.34 -7.30
CA ARG A 316 51.83 -20.11 -5.99
C ARG A 316 53.32 -19.96 -6.14
#